data_e3772f8d87df591bb939561a328b4573
#
_entry.id   e3772f8d87df591bb939561a328b4573
#
_cell.length_a   1.000
_cell.length_b   1.000
_cell.length_c   1.000
_cell.angle_alpha   90.00
_cell.angle_beta   90.00
_cell.angle_gamma   90.00
#
_symmetry.space_group_name_H-M   'P 1'
#
loop_
_entity.id
_entity.type
_entity.pdbx_description
1 polymer ?
#
loop_
_entity_poly.entity_id
_entity_poly.type
_entity_poly.pdbx_seq_one_letter_code
_entity_poly.pdbx_strand_id
1 'polypeptide(L)'
;WSSDLPGYTESPMRYIDLMSSKKPHVLRKHVNNLGKETTVEYKSSTHFYIADKLAGKPWITRLPFPVQVVSKSIVEEKITDVRFASEYRYHHGYYDHPEREFRGFGMVEQIDSEHYENWKTSNVGTQLEMSEELYQKPVMTRTWYHTGAFLDRERILTQFKDEYWHEEYNRRFSDTPLMVTEPELLDARITASKKI
;
A
#
# COMPACT_ATOMS: atom_id res chain seq x y z
N TRP A 1 7.47 29.36 3.05
CA TRP A 1 8.02 30.74 2.97
C TRP A 1 7.68 31.27 1.59
N SER A 2 6.93 32.31 1.51
CA SER A 2 6.68 33.06 0.28
C SER A 2 7.60 34.27 0.28
N SER A 3 8.25 34.56 -0.83
CA SER A 3 9.02 35.78 -1.00
C SER A 3 8.32 36.68 -2.04
N ASP A 4 7.93 37.83 -1.61
CA ASP A 4 7.31 38.87 -2.41
C ASP A 4 8.38 39.84 -2.94
N LEU A 5 9.57 39.34 -3.22
CA LEU A 5 10.66 40.16 -3.75
C LEU A 5 10.37 40.55 -5.19
N PRO A 6 10.37 41.85 -5.51
CA PRO A 6 10.19 42.38 -6.88
C PRO A 6 11.23 41.76 -7.82
N GLY A 7 10.81 41.16 -8.90
CA GLY A 7 11.67 40.51 -9.89
C GLY A 7 11.79 38.97 -9.78
N TYR A 8 11.21 38.34 -8.75
CA TYR A 8 11.14 36.87 -8.61
C TYR A 8 9.76 36.33 -8.99
N THR A 9 9.48 36.24 -10.27
CA THR A 9 8.18 35.75 -10.76
C THR A 9 8.09 34.25 -10.95
N GLU A 10 9.22 33.52 -10.99
CA GLU A 10 9.23 32.11 -11.36
C GLU A 10 9.14 31.11 -10.18
N SER A 11 9.41 31.53 -8.96
CA SER A 11 9.35 30.65 -7.80
C SER A 11 8.98 31.42 -6.53
N PRO A 12 7.70 31.75 -6.33
CA PRO A 12 7.27 32.57 -5.20
C PRO A 12 7.38 31.86 -3.85
N MET A 13 7.54 30.54 -3.84
CA MET A 13 7.65 29.74 -2.64
C MET A 13 9.01 29.04 -2.57
N ARG A 14 9.68 29.18 -1.42
CA ARG A 14 10.91 28.44 -1.11
C ARG A 14 10.74 27.69 0.18
N TYR A 15 11.30 26.49 0.24
CA TYR A 15 11.38 25.70 1.47
C TYR A 15 12.82 25.28 1.74
N ILE A 16 13.13 25.08 3.00
CA ILE A 16 14.40 24.49 3.42
C ILE A 16 14.08 23.15 4.05
N ASP A 17 14.65 22.10 3.50
CA ASP A 17 14.57 20.76 4.09
C ASP A 17 15.71 20.59 5.10
N LEU A 18 15.36 20.68 6.39
CA LEU A 18 16.32 20.54 7.49
C LEU A 18 16.69 19.07 7.78
N MET A 19 15.94 18.11 7.22
CA MET A 19 16.08 16.68 7.50
C MET A 19 16.56 15.87 6.29
N SER A 20 17.01 16.55 5.24
CA SER A 20 17.49 15.89 3.99
C SER A 20 16.49 14.88 3.43
N SER A 21 15.20 15.25 3.38
CA SER A 21 14.09 14.43 2.90
C SER A 21 13.88 13.10 3.63
N LYS A 22 14.51 12.93 4.80
CA LYS A 22 14.39 11.73 5.62
C LYS A 22 13.54 11.99 6.85
N LYS A 23 12.46 11.23 7.02
CA LYS A 23 11.70 11.31 8.27
C LYS A 23 12.52 10.71 9.42
N PRO A 24 12.74 11.46 10.51
CA PRO A 24 13.38 10.93 11.71
C PRO A 24 12.45 9.99 12.47
N HIS A 25 13.02 9.21 13.40
CA HIS A 25 12.30 8.38 14.36
C HIS A 25 11.38 7.31 13.75
N VAL A 26 11.75 6.75 12.59
CA VAL A 26 11.10 5.57 12.01
C VAL A 26 12.03 4.36 12.09
N LEU A 27 11.43 3.20 12.39
CA LEU A 27 12.17 1.93 12.42
C LEU A 27 12.61 1.56 11.01
N ARG A 28 13.91 1.49 10.77
CA ARG A 28 14.46 1.13 9.45
C ARG A 28 14.97 -0.29 9.37
N LYS A 29 15.49 -0.80 10.48
CA LYS A 29 16.10 -2.12 10.53
C LYS A 29 15.87 -2.75 11.90
N HIS A 30 15.51 -4.02 11.88
CA HIS A 30 15.43 -4.87 13.05
C HIS A 30 16.30 -6.11 12.85
N VAL A 31 17.11 -6.45 13.83
CA VAL A 31 18.00 -7.64 13.84
C VAL A 31 17.65 -8.46 15.07
N ASN A 32 17.33 -9.75 14.86
CA ASN A 32 16.95 -10.63 15.95
C ASN A 32 18.14 -11.32 16.65
N ASN A 33 19.36 -11.04 16.20
CA ASN A 33 20.62 -11.67 16.65
C ASN A 33 20.68 -13.21 16.42
N LEU A 34 19.73 -13.76 15.68
CA LEU A 34 19.66 -15.19 15.32
C LEU A 34 19.72 -15.39 13.79
N GLY A 35 20.27 -14.39 13.08
CA GLY A 35 20.47 -14.43 11.62
C GLY A 35 19.36 -13.75 10.82
N LYS A 36 18.20 -13.39 11.42
CA LYS A 36 17.13 -12.71 10.71
C LYS A 36 17.27 -11.18 10.82
N GLU A 37 17.29 -10.53 9.68
CA GLU A 37 17.27 -9.06 9.57
C GLU A 37 16.02 -8.63 8.80
N THR A 38 15.35 -7.58 9.27
CA THR A 38 14.21 -6.98 8.60
C THR A 38 14.53 -5.53 8.32
N THR A 39 14.49 -5.14 7.05
CA THR A 39 14.66 -3.75 6.61
C THR A 39 13.31 -3.20 6.15
N VAL A 40 12.98 -1.97 6.56
CA VAL A 40 11.70 -1.32 6.27
C VAL A 40 11.95 0.01 5.58
N GLU A 41 11.29 0.21 4.45
CA GLU A 41 11.29 1.45 3.70
C GLU A 41 9.93 2.14 3.81
N TYR A 42 9.94 3.47 3.83
CA TYR A 42 8.75 4.28 3.99
C TYR A 42 8.57 5.25 2.83
N LYS A 43 7.30 5.48 2.48
CA LYS A 43 6.89 6.56 1.58
C LYS A 43 5.76 7.36 2.21
N SER A 44 5.59 8.60 1.76
CA SER A 44 4.42 9.39 2.14
C SER A 44 3.17 8.88 1.42
N SER A 45 2.03 8.90 2.10
CA SER A 45 0.71 8.59 1.50
C SER A 45 0.40 9.46 0.29
N THR A 46 0.93 10.69 0.24
CA THR A 46 0.79 11.61 -0.90
C THR A 46 1.41 11.06 -2.19
N HIS A 47 2.45 10.24 -2.08
CA HIS A 47 3.05 9.57 -3.23
C HIS A 47 2.02 8.67 -3.95
N PHE A 48 1.29 7.86 -3.18
CA PHE A 48 0.26 6.96 -3.71
C PHE A 48 -0.95 7.73 -4.20
N TYR A 49 -1.39 8.75 -3.46
CA TYR A 49 -2.48 9.63 -3.87
C TYR A 49 -2.24 10.29 -5.24
N ILE A 50 -1.03 10.81 -5.46
CA ILE A 50 -0.65 11.46 -6.72
C ILE A 50 -0.56 10.42 -7.84
N ALA A 51 0.04 9.25 -7.56
CA ALA A 51 0.14 8.16 -8.54
C ALA A 51 -1.25 7.71 -9.03
N ASP A 52 -2.19 7.50 -8.11
CA ASP A 52 -3.57 7.10 -8.45
C ASP A 52 -4.31 8.19 -9.22
N LYS A 53 -4.14 9.44 -8.81
CA LYS A 53 -4.74 10.57 -9.52
C LYS A 53 -4.24 10.69 -10.96
N LEU A 54 -2.95 10.50 -11.19
CA LEU A 54 -2.34 10.51 -12.52
C LEU A 54 -2.75 9.30 -13.36
N ALA A 55 -3.00 8.16 -12.71
CA ALA A 55 -3.52 6.95 -13.36
C ALA A 55 -5.04 7.01 -13.66
N GLY A 56 -5.71 8.12 -13.35
CA GLY A 56 -7.15 8.28 -13.57
C GLY A 56 -8.04 7.57 -12.55
N LYS A 57 -7.47 7.13 -11.41
CA LYS A 57 -8.17 6.44 -10.31
C LYS A 57 -8.08 7.25 -9.01
N PRO A 58 -8.70 8.44 -8.95
CA PRO A 58 -8.60 9.29 -7.77
C PRO A 58 -9.24 8.63 -6.55
N TRP A 59 -8.69 8.89 -5.38
CA TRP A 59 -9.25 8.39 -4.13
C TRP A 59 -10.67 8.90 -3.90
N ILE A 60 -11.57 8.01 -3.55
CA ILE A 60 -12.95 8.34 -3.19
C ILE A 60 -13.03 9.04 -1.82
N THR A 61 -12.08 8.76 -0.94
CA THR A 61 -11.97 9.32 0.41
C THR A 61 -10.95 10.45 0.46
N ARG A 62 -10.89 11.18 1.57
CA ARG A 62 -9.98 12.31 1.75
C ARG A 62 -9.08 12.11 2.95
N LEU A 63 -7.80 12.33 2.72
CA LEU A 63 -6.77 12.38 3.75
C LEU A 63 -6.05 13.74 3.64
N PRO A 64 -6.33 14.71 4.55
CA PRO A 64 -5.88 16.09 4.40
C PRO A 64 -4.41 16.33 4.78
N PHE A 65 -3.71 15.32 5.25
CA PHE A 65 -2.29 15.41 5.66
C PHE A 65 -1.51 14.17 5.20
N PRO A 66 -0.18 14.31 5.04
CA PRO A 66 0.67 13.20 4.69
C PRO A 66 0.86 12.25 5.88
N VAL A 67 0.75 10.95 5.62
CA VAL A 67 1.07 9.88 6.57
C VAL A 67 2.24 9.08 6.01
N GLN A 68 3.23 8.78 6.84
CA GLN A 68 4.31 7.86 6.45
C GLN A 68 3.84 6.43 6.59
N VAL A 69 3.93 5.68 5.49
CA VAL A 69 3.52 4.29 5.42
C VAL A 69 4.67 3.42 4.97
N VAL A 70 4.66 2.17 5.37
CA VAL A 70 5.63 1.17 4.91
C VAL A 70 5.39 0.92 3.42
N SER A 71 6.38 1.21 2.60
CA SER A 71 6.30 0.96 1.14
C SER A 71 6.97 -0.34 0.74
N LYS A 72 7.94 -0.81 1.54
CA LYS A 72 8.65 -2.05 1.29
C LYS A 72 9.16 -2.63 2.60
N SER A 73 9.08 -3.94 2.72
CA SER A 73 9.67 -4.73 3.79
C SER A 73 10.55 -5.81 3.18
N ILE A 74 11.80 -5.90 3.63
CA ILE A 74 12.76 -6.91 3.18
C ILE A 74 13.17 -7.71 4.40
N VAL A 75 12.97 -9.01 4.33
CA VAL A 75 13.37 -9.97 5.35
C VAL A 75 14.50 -10.81 4.79
N GLU A 76 15.64 -10.79 5.46
CA GLU A 76 16.82 -11.56 5.09
C GLU A 76 17.15 -12.55 6.23
N GLU A 77 17.33 -13.80 5.91
CA GLU A 77 17.78 -14.82 6.82
C GLU A 77 19.17 -15.31 6.41
N LYS A 78 20.17 -14.92 7.18
CA LYS A 78 21.59 -15.15 6.84
C LYS A 78 22.04 -16.61 7.01
N ILE A 79 21.27 -17.42 7.74
CA ILE A 79 21.61 -18.84 7.95
C ILE A 79 21.23 -19.65 6.71
N THR A 80 20.05 -19.40 6.17
CA THR A 80 19.50 -20.11 5.00
C THR A 80 19.71 -19.36 3.69
N ASP A 81 20.26 -18.14 3.75
CA ASP A 81 20.43 -17.21 2.63
C ASP A 81 19.14 -16.91 1.86
N VAL A 82 18.02 -16.86 2.60
CA VAL A 82 16.70 -16.61 2.06
C VAL A 82 16.34 -15.13 2.21
N ARG A 83 15.83 -14.52 1.14
CA ARG A 83 15.42 -13.12 1.11
C ARG A 83 14.01 -12.99 0.56
N PHE A 84 13.10 -12.43 1.37
CA PHE A 84 11.74 -12.09 0.99
C PHE A 84 11.57 -10.58 0.93
N ALA A 85 10.92 -10.08 -0.11
CA ALA A 85 10.55 -8.68 -0.22
C ALA A 85 9.05 -8.56 -0.44
N SER A 86 8.40 -7.70 0.34
CA SER A 86 7.00 -7.34 0.18
C SER A 86 6.91 -5.85 -0.09
N GLU A 87 6.24 -5.48 -1.17
CA GLU A 87 5.97 -4.09 -1.53
C GLU A 87 4.49 -3.77 -1.25
N TYR A 88 4.24 -2.55 -0.74
CA TYR A 88 2.91 -2.12 -0.34
C TYR A 88 2.51 -0.85 -1.08
N ARG A 89 1.25 -0.80 -1.53
CA ARG A 89 0.60 0.38 -2.07
C ARG A 89 -0.69 0.64 -1.32
N TYR A 90 -0.99 1.91 -1.10
CA TYR A 90 -2.10 2.34 -0.26
C TYR A 90 -3.04 3.23 -1.04
N HIS A 91 -4.33 2.95 -0.92
CA HIS A 91 -5.39 3.63 -1.65
C HIS A 91 -6.50 4.05 -0.69
N HIS A 92 -7.21 5.12 -1.03
CA HIS A 92 -8.38 5.60 -0.30
C HIS A 92 -8.08 5.91 1.18
N GLY A 93 -7.04 6.70 1.45
CA GLY A 93 -6.75 7.18 2.80
C GLY A 93 -7.92 8.02 3.33
N TYR A 94 -8.37 7.73 4.56
CA TYR A 94 -9.54 8.35 5.16
C TYR A 94 -9.24 9.01 6.50
N TYR A 95 -9.72 10.25 6.63
CA TYR A 95 -9.73 11.00 7.87
C TYR A 95 -11.17 11.37 8.22
N ASP A 96 -11.62 10.94 9.40
CA ASP A 96 -12.94 11.25 9.90
C ASP A 96 -12.90 12.63 10.57
N HIS A 97 -13.52 13.62 9.93
CA HIS A 97 -13.53 15.00 10.42
C HIS A 97 -14.35 15.19 11.71
N PRO A 98 -15.55 14.61 11.85
CA PRO A 98 -16.32 14.69 13.08
C PRO A 98 -15.58 14.12 14.29
N GLU A 99 -15.00 12.94 14.14
CA GLU A 99 -14.29 12.25 15.22
C GLU A 99 -12.81 12.69 15.33
N ARG A 100 -12.30 13.47 14.35
CA ARG A 100 -10.91 13.93 14.28
C ARG A 100 -9.88 12.80 14.32
N GLU A 101 -10.19 11.72 13.64
CA GLU A 101 -9.39 10.49 13.66
C GLU A 101 -8.95 10.07 12.26
N PHE A 102 -7.68 9.65 12.16
CA PHE A 102 -7.19 8.95 10.98
C PHE A 102 -7.62 7.48 11.05
N ARG A 103 -8.43 7.04 10.09
CA ARG A 103 -9.02 5.71 10.06
C ARG A 103 -8.35 4.73 9.10
N GLY A 104 -7.15 5.06 8.64
CA GLY A 104 -6.37 4.18 7.78
C GLY A 104 -6.68 4.34 6.29
N PHE A 105 -6.52 3.26 5.56
CA PHE A 105 -6.67 3.18 4.11
C PHE A 105 -7.78 2.20 3.75
N GLY A 106 -8.58 2.53 2.74
CA GLY A 106 -9.69 1.70 2.31
C GLY A 106 -9.25 0.47 1.50
N MET A 107 -8.08 0.54 0.83
CA MET A 107 -7.53 -0.60 0.12
C MET A 107 -6.01 -0.61 0.22
N VAL A 108 -5.43 -1.78 0.36
CA VAL A 108 -3.98 -2.00 0.36
C VAL A 108 -3.64 -3.11 -0.63
N GLU A 109 -2.68 -2.84 -1.51
CA GLU A 109 -2.06 -3.85 -2.34
C GLU A 109 -0.75 -4.30 -1.69
N GLN A 110 -0.55 -5.59 -1.58
CA GLN A 110 0.70 -6.23 -1.18
C GLN A 110 1.20 -7.07 -2.35
N ILE A 111 2.45 -6.88 -2.73
CA ILE A 111 3.13 -7.64 -3.77
C ILE A 111 4.29 -8.35 -3.11
N ASP A 112 4.17 -9.67 -3.00
CA ASP A 112 5.23 -10.51 -2.47
C ASP A 112 6.09 -10.99 -3.63
N SER A 113 7.37 -10.60 -3.60
CA SER A 113 8.33 -10.95 -4.63
C SER A 113 9.56 -11.60 -4.03
N GLU A 114 9.87 -12.80 -4.45
CA GLU A 114 11.24 -13.25 -4.48
C GLU A 114 11.90 -12.62 -5.72
N HIS A 115 12.94 -11.82 -5.55
CA HIS A 115 13.67 -11.30 -6.70
C HIS A 115 14.50 -12.44 -7.31
N TYR A 116 14.07 -12.93 -8.46
CA TYR A 116 14.77 -13.96 -9.24
C TYR A 116 16.26 -13.62 -9.45
N GLU A 117 16.59 -12.37 -9.69
CA GLU A 117 17.96 -11.89 -9.84
C GLU A 117 18.82 -12.08 -8.58
N ASN A 118 18.25 -11.84 -7.40
CA ASN A 118 18.94 -12.03 -6.13
C ASN A 118 19.10 -13.52 -5.80
N TRP A 119 18.10 -14.31 -6.15
CA TRP A 119 18.14 -15.74 -6.01
C TRP A 119 19.19 -16.38 -6.93
N LYS A 120 19.30 -15.93 -8.18
CA LYS A 120 20.30 -16.36 -9.14
C LYS A 120 21.74 -16.00 -8.72
N THR A 121 21.92 -14.85 -8.04
CA THR A 121 23.22 -14.40 -7.53
C THR A 121 23.64 -15.10 -6.24
N SER A 122 22.71 -15.46 -5.37
CA SER A 122 22.97 -16.15 -4.10
C SER A 122 23.41 -17.62 -4.31
N ASN A 123 23.00 -18.24 -5.42
CA ASN A 123 23.26 -19.65 -5.72
C ASN A 123 24.46 -19.89 -6.68
N VAL A 124 25.34 -18.91 -6.87
CA VAL A 124 26.52 -19.03 -7.74
C VAL A 124 27.53 -20.14 -7.32
N GLY A 125 27.34 -20.77 -6.16
CA GLY A 125 28.21 -21.85 -5.66
C GLY A 125 27.64 -23.27 -5.80
N THR A 126 26.36 -23.45 -6.09
CA THR A 126 25.74 -24.76 -6.29
C THR A 126 25.35 -24.92 -7.76
N GLN A 127 25.98 -25.88 -8.45
CA GLN A 127 25.67 -26.27 -9.84
C GLN A 127 24.28 -26.91 -9.99
N LEU A 128 23.27 -26.37 -9.38
CA LEU A 128 21.90 -26.71 -9.68
C LEU A 128 21.40 -25.65 -10.67
N GLU A 129 21.43 -26.00 -11.96
CA GLU A 129 20.65 -25.29 -12.98
C GLU A 129 19.17 -25.43 -12.60
N MET A 130 18.71 -24.56 -11.72
CA MET A 130 17.29 -24.49 -11.46
C MET A 130 16.62 -23.84 -12.67
N SER A 131 15.75 -24.59 -13.31
CA SER A 131 15.00 -24.18 -14.48
C SER A 131 14.15 -22.95 -14.14
N GLU A 132 14.08 -22.03 -15.08
CA GLU A 132 13.21 -20.84 -15.04
C GLU A 132 11.74 -21.22 -14.76
N GLU A 133 11.36 -22.45 -14.99
CA GLU A 133 10.07 -23.07 -14.72
C GLU A 133 9.70 -23.14 -13.21
N LEU A 134 10.70 -23.12 -12.32
CA LEU A 134 10.49 -23.12 -10.86
C LEU A 134 10.32 -21.71 -10.26
N TYR A 135 10.51 -20.67 -11.06
CA TYR A 135 10.29 -19.31 -10.61
C TYR A 135 8.80 -19.02 -10.47
N GLN A 136 8.36 -18.80 -9.25
CA GLN A 136 7.01 -18.34 -8.97
C GLN A 136 6.92 -16.83 -9.23
N LYS A 137 5.98 -16.44 -10.10
CA LYS A 137 5.69 -15.02 -10.34
C LYS A 137 5.23 -14.36 -9.04
N PRO A 138 5.55 -13.08 -8.83
CA PRO A 138 5.08 -12.33 -7.68
C PRO A 138 3.57 -12.46 -7.49
N VAL A 139 3.15 -12.70 -6.26
CA VAL A 139 1.73 -12.76 -5.89
C VAL A 139 1.29 -11.37 -5.44
N MET A 140 0.23 -10.85 -6.05
CA MET A 140 -0.40 -9.61 -5.64
C MET A 140 -1.68 -9.92 -4.86
N THR A 141 -1.72 -9.43 -3.61
CA THR A 141 -2.89 -9.50 -2.73
C THR A 141 -3.49 -8.11 -2.58
N ARG A 142 -4.78 -7.98 -2.83
CA ARG A 142 -5.55 -6.75 -2.57
C ARG A 142 -6.48 -6.97 -1.41
N THR A 143 -6.43 -6.09 -0.44
CA THR A 143 -7.29 -6.16 0.75
C THR A 143 -8.06 -4.87 0.90
N TRP A 144 -9.39 -4.97 0.95
CA TRP A 144 -10.26 -3.85 1.24
C TRP A 144 -10.59 -3.82 2.72
N TYR A 145 -10.54 -2.62 3.28
CA TYR A 145 -10.78 -2.38 4.69
C TYR A 145 -11.96 -1.46 4.90
N HIS A 146 -12.72 -1.75 5.92
CA HIS A 146 -13.82 -0.93 6.35
C HIS A 146 -13.31 0.23 7.20
N THR A 147 -13.29 1.44 6.66
CA THR A 147 -12.80 2.63 7.36
C THR A 147 -13.84 3.24 8.34
N GLY A 148 -15.05 2.66 8.40
CA GLY A 148 -16.13 3.19 9.24
C GLY A 148 -16.64 4.57 8.80
N ALA A 149 -16.43 4.94 7.53
CA ALA A 149 -16.93 6.19 6.98
C ALA A 149 -18.45 6.23 7.02
N PHE A 150 -19.01 7.16 7.79
CA PHE A 150 -20.46 7.35 7.88
C PHE A 150 -20.99 8.29 6.81
N LEU A 151 -20.32 9.43 6.66
CA LEU A 151 -20.61 10.39 5.60
C LEU A 151 -20.19 9.80 4.25
N ASP A 152 -21.01 9.95 3.23
CA ASP A 152 -20.78 9.41 1.87
C ASP A 152 -20.61 7.88 1.79
N ARG A 153 -21.05 7.14 2.81
CA ARG A 153 -20.87 5.68 2.90
C ARG A 153 -21.32 4.93 1.67
N GLU A 154 -22.51 5.25 1.14
CA GLU A 154 -23.06 4.57 -0.04
C GLU A 154 -22.14 4.72 -1.27
N ARG A 155 -21.63 5.92 -1.47
CA ARG A 155 -20.70 6.21 -2.57
C ARG A 155 -19.38 5.45 -2.39
N ILE A 156 -18.83 5.44 -1.17
CA ILE A 156 -17.58 4.73 -0.83
C ILE A 156 -17.76 3.21 -1.02
N LEU A 157 -18.85 2.65 -0.51
CA LEU A 157 -19.14 1.23 -0.61
C LEU A 157 -19.37 0.79 -2.05
N THR A 158 -20.08 1.60 -2.86
CA THR A 158 -20.27 1.32 -4.29
C THR A 158 -18.93 1.28 -5.02
N GLN A 159 -18.06 2.29 -4.77
CA GLN A 159 -16.73 2.31 -5.36
C GLN A 159 -15.91 1.07 -5.00
N PHE A 160 -15.92 0.66 -3.71
CA PHE A 160 -15.18 -0.53 -3.28
C PHE A 160 -15.74 -1.82 -3.89
N LYS A 161 -17.06 -1.90 -4.07
CA LYS A 161 -17.71 -3.00 -4.82
C LYS A 161 -17.24 -3.05 -6.27
N ASP A 162 -17.23 -1.90 -6.94
CA ASP A 162 -16.84 -1.82 -8.35
C ASP A 162 -15.35 -2.12 -8.57
N GLU A 163 -14.51 -1.84 -7.57
CA GLU A 163 -13.09 -2.15 -7.58
C GLU A 163 -12.78 -3.61 -7.23
N TYR A 164 -13.70 -4.29 -6.55
CA TYR A 164 -13.52 -5.67 -6.14
C TYR A 164 -13.60 -6.62 -7.35
N TRP A 165 -12.73 -7.59 -7.37
CA TRP A 165 -12.32 -8.39 -8.54
C TRP A 165 -13.36 -9.42 -9.09
N HIS A 166 -14.63 -9.29 -8.82
CA HIS A 166 -15.65 -10.27 -9.18
C HIS A 166 -15.87 -10.45 -10.71
N GLU A 167 -15.77 -9.39 -11.53
CA GLU A 167 -16.02 -9.49 -12.98
C GLU A 167 -14.95 -10.26 -13.73
N GLU A 168 -13.67 -10.07 -13.37
CA GLU A 168 -12.58 -10.77 -14.02
C GLU A 168 -12.58 -12.26 -13.65
N TYR A 169 -12.96 -12.60 -12.42
CA TYR A 169 -13.17 -13.99 -12.03
C TYR A 169 -14.30 -14.62 -12.81
N ASN A 170 -15.46 -14.00 -12.89
CA ASN A 170 -16.63 -14.52 -13.62
C ASN A 170 -16.32 -14.71 -15.11
N ARG A 171 -15.53 -13.84 -15.71
CA ARG A 171 -15.11 -13.98 -17.10
C ARG A 171 -14.17 -15.16 -17.36
N ARG A 172 -13.26 -15.45 -16.40
CA ARG A 172 -12.28 -16.54 -16.54
C ARG A 172 -12.81 -17.90 -16.11
N PHE A 173 -13.74 -17.91 -15.18
CA PHE A 173 -14.23 -19.11 -14.49
C PHE A 173 -15.76 -19.15 -14.46
N SER A 174 -16.40 -18.87 -15.63
CA SER A 174 -17.86 -18.81 -15.75
C SER A 174 -18.58 -20.09 -15.27
N ASP A 175 -17.90 -21.21 -15.31
CA ASP A 175 -18.46 -22.52 -14.93
C ASP A 175 -18.16 -22.92 -13.47
N THR A 176 -17.39 -22.09 -12.74
CA THR A 176 -17.04 -22.37 -11.35
C THR A 176 -17.66 -21.30 -10.44
N PRO A 177 -18.49 -21.67 -9.46
CA PRO A 177 -19.07 -20.69 -8.55
C PRO A 177 -17.95 -19.98 -7.77
N LEU A 178 -18.07 -18.67 -7.69
CA LEU A 178 -17.14 -17.84 -6.94
C LEU A 178 -17.19 -18.27 -5.46
N MET A 179 -16.14 -18.88 -4.96
CA MET A 179 -16.03 -19.21 -3.52
C MET A 179 -15.77 -17.99 -2.66
N VAL A 180 -15.38 -16.86 -3.28
CA VAL A 180 -15.20 -15.58 -2.59
C VAL A 180 -16.54 -14.87 -2.62
N THR A 181 -17.23 -14.88 -1.50
CA THR A 181 -18.43 -14.06 -1.29
C THR A 181 -18.10 -12.59 -1.51
N GLU A 182 -19.02 -11.84 -2.11
CA GLU A 182 -18.90 -10.38 -2.14
C GLU A 182 -18.59 -9.90 -0.73
N PRO A 183 -17.68 -8.89 -0.55
CA PRO A 183 -17.37 -8.38 0.77
C PRO A 183 -18.67 -7.97 1.45
N GLU A 184 -19.01 -8.62 2.55
CA GLU A 184 -20.14 -8.25 3.39
C GLU A 184 -19.83 -6.94 4.09
N LEU A 185 -20.17 -5.84 3.43
CA LEU A 185 -20.05 -4.50 3.99
C LEU A 185 -21.24 -4.13 4.88
N LEU A 186 -22.07 -5.12 5.22
CA LEU A 186 -23.30 -4.98 6.02
C LEU A 186 -23.02 -4.45 7.43
N ASP A 187 -21.93 -4.84 8.05
CA ASP A 187 -21.58 -4.43 9.42
C ASP A 187 -21.43 -2.90 9.56
N ALA A 188 -20.96 -2.22 8.53
CA ALA A 188 -20.89 -0.78 8.53
C ALA A 188 -22.26 -0.09 8.47
N ARG A 189 -23.18 -0.65 7.72
CA ARG A 189 -24.55 -0.13 7.69
C ARG A 189 -25.23 -0.25 9.05
N ILE A 190 -25.05 -1.37 9.72
CA ILE A 190 -25.62 -1.63 11.05
C ILE A 190 -24.97 -0.70 12.09
N THR A 191 -23.67 -0.53 12.06
CA THR A 191 -22.95 0.35 12.99
C THR A 191 -23.31 1.81 12.76
N ALA A 192 -23.45 2.24 11.50
CA ALA A 192 -23.83 3.60 11.15
C ALA A 192 -25.26 3.95 11.53
N SER A 193 -26.22 3.04 11.45
CA SER A 193 -27.62 3.27 11.81
C SER A 193 -27.88 3.36 13.32
N LYS A 194 -26.96 2.89 14.16
CA LYS A 194 -27.06 2.97 15.63
C LYS A 194 -26.56 4.27 16.24
N LYS A 195 -25.94 5.14 15.45
CA LYS A 195 -25.40 6.44 15.91
C LYS A 195 -26.33 7.63 15.68
N ILE A 196 -27.59 7.41 15.30
CA ILE A 196 -28.60 8.46 15.11
C ILE A 196 -29.42 8.60 16.40
#